data_5f96248ec3d2cb4a3d1d314d66e903bc
#
_entry.id   5f96248ec3d2cb4a3d1d314d66e903bc
#
_cell.length_a   1.000
_cell.length_b   1.000
_cell.length_c   1.000
_cell.angle_alpha   90.00
_cell.angle_beta   90.00
_cell.angle_gamma   90.00
#
_symmetry.space_group_name_H-M   'P 1'
#
loop_
_entity.id
_entity.type
_entity.pdbx_description
1 polymer ?
#
loop_
_entity_poly.entity_id
_entity_poly.type
_entity_poly.pdbx_seq_one_letter_code
_entity_poly.pdbx_strand_id
1 'polypeptide(L)'
;MVECSYKEFKNKIQKTDVISIEDVFSDKHIVFDIETIRKTNSFEELDDKTQDLWYDITEKHKEFETYIKNDIPASQIYEDRGGLYPEYLTVVSICFGIYYNNDNYISSLSLNDGTEEEILRKFSDLLLLNPSAYLVGYNVINFDIDILWKKMLFYNIPIPKQLNTRIVKPWEVKVIDIMLKWQGTRYS
;
A
#
# COMPACT_ATOMS: atom_id res chain seq x y z
N MET A 1 21.64 -6.19 9.48
CA MET A 1 20.25 -6.40 9.09
C MET A 1 20.16 -7.78 8.46
N VAL A 2 19.37 -8.69 8.98
CA VAL A 2 19.20 -10.02 8.37
C VAL A 2 17.98 -9.91 7.47
N GLU A 3 18.20 -9.84 6.15
CA GLU A 3 17.12 -9.99 5.19
C GLU A 3 16.60 -11.42 5.28
N CYS A 4 15.36 -11.58 5.65
CA CYS A 4 14.68 -12.86 5.70
C CYS A 4 13.78 -12.95 4.47
N SER A 5 13.95 -13.98 3.64
CA SER A 5 13.05 -14.19 2.51
C SER A 5 11.63 -14.48 3.01
N TYR A 6 10.60 -14.14 2.22
CA TYR A 6 9.19 -14.43 2.56
C TYR A 6 8.97 -15.90 2.95
N LYS A 7 9.70 -16.81 2.33
CA LYS A 7 9.62 -18.26 2.59
C LYS A 7 10.19 -18.63 3.96
N GLU A 8 11.28 -17.99 4.36
CA GLU A 8 11.86 -18.14 5.71
C GLU A 8 10.99 -17.49 6.76
N PHE A 9 10.39 -16.33 6.45
CA PHE A 9 9.43 -15.64 7.27
C PHE A 9 8.17 -16.52 7.52
N LYS A 10 7.59 -17.09 6.46
CA LYS A 10 6.44 -18.01 6.57
C LYS A 10 6.78 -19.27 7.37
N ASN A 11 7.97 -19.84 7.17
CA ASN A 11 8.45 -20.98 7.94
C ASN A 11 8.74 -20.63 9.41
N LYS A 12 9.20 -19.42 9.69
CA LYS A 12 9.45 -18.92 11.05
C LYS A 12 8.14 -18.67 11.80
N ILE A 13 7.14 -18.08 11.14
CA ILE A 13 5.80 -17.90 11.73
C ILE A 13 5.12 -19.26 11.99
N GLN A 14 5.34 -20.25 11.14
CA GLN A 14 4.78 -21.61 11.32
C GLN A 14 5.52 -22.47 12.35
N LYS A 15 6.76 -22.10 12.68
CA LYS A 15 7.62 -22.82 13.66
C LYS A 15 7.61 -22.24 15.07
N THR A 16 7.02 -21.08 15.27
CA THR A 16 6.82 -20.59 16.62
C THR A 16 5.70 -21.41 17.27
N ASP A 17 6.09 -22.21 18.21
CA ASP A 17 5.25 -23.03 19.09
C ASP A 17 3.97 -22.33 19.48
N VAL A 18 2.93 -23.14 19.63
CA VAL A 18 1.61 -22.82 20.16
C VAL A 18 1.54 -21.40 20.75
N ILE A 19 1.11 -20.46 19.92
CA ILE A 19 0.80 -19.10 20.37
C ILE A 19 -0.27 -19.24 21.45
N SER A 20 0.02 -18.89 22.67
CA SER A 20 -0.95 -18.89 23.75
C SER A 20 -2.08 -17.90 23.43
N ILE A 21 -3.25 -18.10 24.00
CA ILE A 21 -4.38 -17.15 23.84
C ILE A 21 -3.94 -15.74 24.29
N GLU A 22 -3.03 -15.63 25.25
CA GLU A 22 -2.46 -14.38 25.74
C GLU A 22 -1.55 -13.70 24.69
N ASP A 23 -0.84 -14.46 23.87
CA ASP A 23 -0.03 -13.93 22.75
C ASP A 23 -0.89 -13.37 21.62
N VAL A 24 -2.14 -13.83 21.47
CA VAL A 24 -3.09 -13.29 20.49
C VAL A 24 -3.53 -11.86 20.85
N PHE A 25 -3.46 -11.49 22.12
CA PHE A 25 -3.82 -10.16 22.61
C PHE A 25 -2.63 -9.19 22.70
N SER A 26 -1.41 -9.65 22.48
CA SER A 26 -0.30 -8.71 22.35
C SER A 26 -0.39 -7.98 21.01
N ASP A 27 -0.32 -6.66 21.05
CA ASP A 27 -0.47 -5.81 19.86
C ASP A 27 0.71 -5.99 18.91
N LYS A 28 0.52 -6.82 17.87
CA LYS A 28 1.45 -6.87 16.75
C LYS A 28 1.35 -5.61 15.93
N HIS A 29 2.48 -5.05 15.55
CA HIS A 29 2.57 -3.93 14.64
C HIS A 29 3.28 -4.37 13.36
N ILE A 30 2.68 -4.08 12.23
CA ILE A 30 3.29 -4.25 10.91
C ILE A 30 3.51 -2.84 10.37
N VAL A 31 4.75 -2.39 10.43
CA VAL A 31 5.18 -1.14 9.79
C VAL A 31 5.43 -1.45 8.33
N PHE A 32 4.87 -0.68 7.42
CA PHE A 32 5.05 -0.92 6.00
C PHE A 32 5.05 0.36 5.19
N ASP A 33 5.60 0.27 4.00
CA ASP A 33 5.68 1.31 2.99
C ASP A 33 5.71 0.66 1.61
N ILE A 34 5.15 1.32 0.59
CA ILE A 34 5.16 0.82 -0.78
C ILE A 34 5.92 1.77 -1.69
N GLU A 35 6.57 1.19 -2.70
CA GLU A 35 7.15 1.94 -3.80
C GLU A 35 6.37 1.70 -5.07
N THR A 36 6.14 2.77 -5.82
CA THR A 36 5.37 2.74 -7.05
C THR A 36 6.11 3.40 -8.19
N ILE A 37 5.84 2.92 -9.40
CA ILE A 37 6.28 3.58 -10.64
C ILE A 37 5.09 3.77 -11.57
N ARG A 38 5.21 4.63 -12.58
CA ARG A 38 4.25 4.71 -13.66
C ARG A 38 4.15 3.37 -14.39
N LYS A 39 2.95 3.06 -14.86
CA LYS A 39 2.66 1.83 -15.62
C LYS A 39 3.42 1.76 -16.93
N THR A 40 3.64 2.91 -17.58
CA THR A 40 4.39 3.07 -18.82
C THR A 40 5.45 4.17 -18.68
N ASN A 41 6.49 4.15 -19.51
CA ASN A 41 7.56 5.14 -19.46
C ASN A 41 7.09 6.52 -19.96
N SER A 42 6.18 6.55 -20.92
CA SER A 42 5.57 7.77 -21.43
C SER A 42 4.05 7.64 -21.53
N PHE A 43 3.39 8.77 -21.67
CA PHE A 43 1.93 8.85 -21.82
C PHE A 43 1.46 8.17 -23.12
N GLU A 44 2.23 8.30 -24.19
CA GLU A 44 1.92 7.76 -25.53
C GLU A 44 1.95 6.25 -25.59
N GLU A 45 2.61 5.59 -24.61
CA GLU A 45 2.62 4.11 -24.48
C GLU A 45 1.34 3.55 -23.86
N LEU A 46 0.49 4.40 -23.28
CA LEU A 46 -0.84 4.00 -22.81
C LEU A 46 -1.74 3.71 -23.99
N ASP A 47 -2.67 2.77 -23.83
CA ASP A 47 -3.75 2.58 -24.83
C ASP A 47 -4.69 3.80 -24.87
N ASP A 48 -5.34 4.00 -26.01
CA ASP A 48 -6.19 5.18 -26.30
C ASP A 48 -7.24 5.41 -25.20
N LYS A 49 -7.89 4.33 -24.74
CA LYS A 49 -8.90 4.43 -23.68
C LYS A 49 -8.31 4.89 -22.35
N THR A 50 -7.12 4.44 -22.03
CA THR A 50 -6.42 4.83 -20.79
C THR A 50 -5.93 6.27 -20.90
N GLN A 51 -5.51 6.74 -22.09
CA GLN A 51 -5.20 8.14 -22.34
C GLN A 51 -6.44 9.03 -22.18
N ASP A 52 -7.59 8.65 -22.77
CA ASP A 52 -8.85 9.39 -22.63
C ASP A 52 -9.27 9.53 -21.17
N LEU A 53 -9.14 8.45 -20.37
CA LEU A 53 -9.42 8.51 -18.94
C LEU A 53 -8.45 9.45 -18.19
N TRP A 54 -7.20 9.54 -18.61
CA TRP A 54 -6.24 10.48 -18.03
C TRP A 54 -6.59 11.93 -18.33
N TYR A 55 -7.01 12.24 -19.57
CA TYR A 55 -7.53 13.57 -19.92
C TYR A 55 -8.71 13.94 -19.02
N ASP A 56 -9.67 13.04 -18.87
CA ASP A 56 -10.83 13.22 -17.99
C ASP A 56 -10.46 13.51 -16.52
N ILE A 57 -9.45 12.82 -15.98
CA ILE A 57 -8.96 13.01 -14.62
C ILE A 57 -8.31 14.39 -14.49
N THR A 58 -7.42 14.74 -15.42
CA THR A 58 -6.68 16.01 -15.37
C THR A 58 -7.59 17.22 -15.50
N GLU A 59 -8.67 17.13 -16.29
CA GLU A 59 -9.63 18.22 -16.44
C GLU A 59 -10.54 18.40 -15.21
N LYS A 60 -10.90 17.31 -14.52
CA LYS A 60 -11.94 17.33 -13.46
C LYS A 60 -11.38 17.53 -12.05
N HIS A 61 -10.11 17.16 -11.81
CA HIS A 61 -9.54 17.21 -10.48
C HIS A 61 -8.86 18.55 -10.19
N LYS A 62 -9.28 19.20 -9.11
CA LYS A 62 -8.75 20.51 -8.67
C LYS A 62 -7.23 20.53 -8.46
N GLU A 63 -6.64 19.41 -8.13
CA GLU A 63 -5.20 19.28 -7.93
C GLU A 63 -4.39 19.60 -9.19
N PHE A 64 -5.02 19.48 -10.37
CA PHE A 64 -4.40 19.82 -11.66
C PHE A 64 -4.67 21.23 -12.16
N GLU A 65 -5.47 22.04 -11.44
CA GLU A 65 -5.78 23.41 -11.86
C GLU A 65 -4.53 24.25 -12.15
N THR A 66 -3.46 24.06 -11.40
CA THR A 66 -2.20 24.79 -11.59
C THR A 66 -1.51 24.37 -12.89
N TYR A 67 -1.56 23.09 -13.24
CA TYR A 67 -1.02 22.58 -14.50
C TYR A 67 -1.81 23.12 -15.69
N ILE A 68 -3.14 23.09 -15.60
CA ILE A 68 -4.04 23.60 -16.64
C ILE A 68 -3.85 25.10 -16.85
N LYS A 69 -3.76 25.90 -15.75
CA LYS A 69 -3.52 27.36 -15.82
C LYS A 69 -2.19 27.74 -16.46
N ASN A 70 -1.22 26.86 -16.42
CA ASN A 70 0.11 27.04 -17.01
C ASN A 70 0.25 26.34 -18.39
N ASP A 71 -0.85 25.91 -18.99
CA ASP A 71 -0.89 25.20 -20.29
C ASP A 71 0.04 23.97 -20.34
N ILE A 72 0.20 23.27 -19.21
CA ILE A 72 1.02 22.05 -19.15
C ILE A 72 0.22 20.89 -19.75
N PRO A 73 0.75 20.18 -20.75
CA PRO A 73 0.03 19.12 -21.41
C PRO A 73 -0.21 17.90 -20.50
N ALA A 74 -1.31 17.17 -20.73
CA ALA A 74 -1.67 16.00 -19.94
C ALA A 74 -0.58 14.90 -19.94
N SER A 75 0.20 14.78 -21.00
CA SER A 75 1.36 13.90 -21.08
C SER A 75 2.43 14.26 -20.04
N GLN A 76 2.76 15.53 -19.88
CA GLN A 76 3.70 15.99 -18.86
C GLN A 76 3.14 15.78 -17.45
N ILE A 77 1.84 16.01 -17.26
CA ILE A 77 1.17 15.73 -15.97
C ILE A 77 1.25 14.24 -15.66
N TYR A 78 1.12 13.36 -16.66
CA TYR A 78 1.30 11.92 -16.48
C TYR A 78 2.72 11.57 -16.05
N GLU A 79 3.72 12.17 -16.67
CA GLU A 79 5.12 11.96 -16.30
C GLU A 79 5.41 12.37 -14.86
N ASP A 80 4.80 13.45 -14.40
CA ASP A 80 5.01 13.97 -13.04
C ASP A 80 4.18 13.24 -11.97
N ARG A 81 2.98 12.79 -12.32
CA ARG A 81 1.96 12.38 -11.34
C ARG A 81 1.37 10.98 -11.55
N GLY A 82 1.54 10.38 -12.72
CA GLY A 82 0.95 9.07 -13.06
C GLY A 82 1.28 7.97 -12.06
N GLY A 83 2.48 7.99 -11.48
CA GLY A 83 2.91 7.05 -10.45
C GLY A 83 2.20 7.17 -9.09
N LEU A 84 1.27 8.13 -8.94
CA LEU A 84 0.48 8.33 -7.72
C LEU A 84 -0.97 7.85 -7.86
N TYR A 85 -1.40 7.46 -9.05
CA TYR A 85 -2.76 7.03 -9.33
C TYR A 85 -2.83 5.52 -9.53
N PRO A 86 -3.64 4.80 -8.75
CA PRO A 86 -3.69 3.34 -8.78
C PRO A 86 -3.93 2.72 -10.16
N GLU A 87 -4.64 3.42 -11.02
CA GLU A 87 -4.96 2.99 -12.38
C GLU A 87 -3.74 3.09 -13.33
N TYR A 88 -2.79 3.98 -13.00
CA TYR A 88 -1.65 4.37 -13.83
C TYR A 88 -0.29 3.99 -13.24
N LEU A 89 -0.29 3.35 -12.09
CA LEU A 89 0.93 2.91 -11.43
C LEU A 89 1.07 1.38 -11.38
N THR A 90 2.28 0.95 -11.11
CA THR A 90 2.62 -0.42 -10.71
C THR A 90 3.31 -0.37 -9.34
N VAL A 91 2.88 -1.20 -8.41
CA VAL A 91 3.57 -1.40 -7.14
C VAL A 91 4.83 -2.24 -7.39
N VAL A 92 6.00 -1.65 -7.17
CA VAL A 92 7.28 -2.30 -7.45
C VAL A 92 7.89 -2.97 -6.24
N SER A 93 7.58 -2.47 -5.04
CA SER A 93 7.98 -3.13 -3.81
C SER A 93 7.04 -2.80 -2.66
N ILE A 94 7.00 -3.70 -1.69
CA ILE A 94 6.37 -3.51 -0.38
C ILE A 94 7.43 -3.85 0.66
N CYS A 95 7.92 -2.85 1.37
CA CYS A 95 8.81 -3.03 2.51
C CYS A 95 7.98 -3.14 3.77
N PHE A 96 8.29 -4.08 4.65
CA PHE A 96 7.57 -4.20 5.91
C PHE A 96 8.46 -4.69 7.04
N GLY A 97 8.14 -4.24 8.25
CA GLY A 97 8.72 -4.71 9.50
C GLY A 97 7.63 -5.19 10.44
N ILE A 98 7.85 -6.31 11.11
CA ILE A 98 6.95 -6.81 12.14
C ILE A 98 7.63 -6.62 13.49
N TYR A 99 6.96 -5.90 14.37
CA TYR A 99 7.32 -5.74 15.75
C TYR A 99 6.40 -6.57 16.65
N TYR A 100 6.97 -7.47 17.42
CA TYR A 100 6.24 -8.34 18.33
C TYR A 100 7.13 -8.85 19.44
N ASN A 101 6.74 -8.68 20.72
CA ASN A 101 7.44 -9.18 21.91
C ASN A 101 8.95 -8.89 21.93
N ASN A 102 9.37 -7.67 21.56
CA ASN A 102 10.76 -7.25 21.39
C ASN A 102 11.56 -7.93 20.27
N ASP A 103 10.92 -8.78 19.49
CA ASP A 103 11.49 -9.32 18.25
C ASP A 103 11.11 -8.44 17.06
N ASN A 104 12.09 -8.13 16.22
CA ASN A 104 11.90 -7.32 15.02
C ASN A 104 12.27 -8.13 13.79
N TYR A 105 11.36 -8.19 12.82
CA TYR A 105 11.58 -8.78 11.52
C TYR A 105 11.40 -7.72 10.45
N ILE A 106 12.35 -7.60 9.53
CA ILE A 106 12.28 -6.70 8.38
C ILE A 106 12.42 -7.54 7.12
N SER A 107 11.56 -7.29 6.16
CA SER A 107 11.58 -7.93 4.85
C SER A 107 11.02 -7.01 3.77
N SER A 108 11.24 -7.37 2.52
CA SER A 108 10.64 -6.70 1.36
C SER A 108 10.09 -7.73 0.38
N LEU A 109 9.07 -7.33 -0.34
CA LEU A 109 8.55 -8.00 -1.53
C LEU A 109 8.78 -7.04 -2.70
N SER A 110 9.35 -7.51 -3.79
CA SER A 110 9.66 -6.65 -4.93
C SER A 110 9.37 -7.34 -6.26
N LEU A 111 9.37 -6.59 -7.36
CA LEU A 111 9.22 -7.16 -8.70
C LEU A 111 10.38 -8.13 -9.07
N ASN A 112 11.50 -8.07 -8.37
CA ASN A 112 12.56 -9.07 -8.50
C ASN A 112 12.15 -10.45 -7.95
N ASP A 113 11.12 -10.48 -7.10
CA ASP A 113 10.59 -11.70 -6.47
C ASP A 113 9.36 -12.26 -7.21
N GLY A 114 8.92 -11.60 -8.29
CA GLY A 114 7.76 -11.98 -9.09
C GLY A 114 7.02 -10.79 -9.71
N THR A 115 5.80 -11.03 -10.16
CA THR A 115 4.90 -10.01 -10.73
C THR A 115 4.27 -9.13 -9.65
N GLU A 116 3.69 -7.98 -10.03
CA GLU A 116 2.89 -7.14 -9.13
C GLU A 116 1.80 -7.96 -8.42
N GLU A 117 1.08 -8.81 -9.16
CA GLU A 117 0.05 -9.68 -8.57
C GLU A 117 0.61 -10.60 -7.49
N GLU A 118 1.76 -11.22 -7.73
CA GLU A 118 2.39 -12.14 -6.78
C GLU A 118 2.85 -11.46 -5.51
N ILE A 119 3.45 -10.28 -5.58
CA ILE A 119 3.86 -9.53 -4.39
C ILE A 119 2.66 -9.03 -3.59
N LEU A 120 1.59 -8.57 -4.25
CA LEU A 120 0.35 -8.18 -3.61
C LEU A 120 -0.34 -9.36 -2.92
N ARG A 121 -0.35 -10.53 -3.57
CA ARG A 121 -0.90 -11.77 -3.00
C ARG A 121 -0.13 -12.23 -1.78
N LYS A 122 1.21 -12.22 -1.85
CA LYS A 122 2.08 -12.54 -0.71
C LYS A 122 1.84 -11.58 0.48
N PHE A 123 1.67 -10.29 0.20
CA PHE A 123 1.38 -9.30 1.25
C PHE A 123 -0.03 -9.48 1.83
N SER A 124 -1.04 -9.77 0.99
CA SER A 124 -2.38 -10.14 1.47
C SER A 124 -2.32 -11.35 2.40
N ASP A 125 -1.64 -12.42 2.00
CA ASP A 125 -1.46 -13.62 2.82
C ASP A 125 -0.80 -13.31 4.18
N LEU A 126 0.23 -12.46 4.17
CA LEU A 126 0.87 -11.99 5.40
C LEU A 126 -0.12 -11.32 6.35
N LEU A 127 -0.96 -10.43 5.83
CA LEU A 127 -1.96 -9.72 6.63
C LEU A 127 -3.07 -10.65 7.12
N LEU A 128 -3.52 -11.59 6.29
CA LEU A 128 -4.51 -12.60 6.66
C LEU A 128 -4.01 -13.55 7.76
N LEU A 129 -2.72 -13.85 7.80
CA LEU A 129 -2.08 -14.60 8.89
C LEU A 129 -1.93 -13.78 10.19
N ASN A 130 -2.09 -12.46 10.12
CA ASN A 130 -1.95 -11.55 11.26
C ASN A 130 -3.18 -10.63 11.41
N PRO A 131 -4.39 -11.18 11.57
CA PRO A 131 -5.65 -10.41 11.49
C PRO A 131 -5.83 -9.39 12.63
N SER A 132 -5.09 -9.55 13.73
CA SER A 132 -5.12 -8.64 14.88
C SER A 132 -4.06 -7.54 14.81
N ALA A 133 -3.09 -7.63 13.89
CA ALA A 133 -2.00 -6.66 13.80
C ALA A 133 -2.49 -5.25 13.45
N TYR A 134 -1.85 -4.25 14.06
CA TYR A 134 -1.96 -2.86 13.63
C TYR A 134 -1.04 -2.60 12.44
N LEU A 135 -1.57 -1.93 11.43
CA LEU A 135 -0.76 -1.41 10.32
C LEU A 135 -0.22 -0.03 10.70
N VAL A 136 1.04 0.21 10.44
CA VAL A 136 1.71 1.47 10.79
C VAL A 136 2.44 1.99 9.56
N GLY A 137 2.30 3.27 9.26
CA GLY A 137 3.02 3.93 8.18
C GLY A 137 2.81 5.44 8.19
N TYR A 138 3.46 6.14 7.28
CA TYR A 138 3.36 7.59 7.13
C TYR A 138 2.45 7.93 5.94
N ASN A 139 1.38 8.68 6.15
CA ASN A 139 0.32 8.96 5.16
C ASN A 139 -0.31 7.68 4.58
N VAL A 140 -0.22 6.61 5.32
CA VAL A 140 -0.54 5.25 4.86
C VAL A 140 -2.02 5.08 4.54
N ILE A 141 -2.91 5.81 5.20
CA ILE A 141 -4.36 5.71 4.96
C ILE A 141 -4.73 6.28 3.60
N ASN A 142 -4.13 7.41 3.20
CA ASN A 142 -4.51 8.11 1.98
C ASN A 142 -3.73 7.65 0.76
N PHE A 143 -2.61 6.93 0.94
CA PHE A 143 -1.75 6.50 -0.16
C PHE A 143 -1.63 4.96 -0.20
N ASP A 144 -0.82 4.38 0.66
CA ASP A 144 -0.46 2.96 0.58
C ASP A 144 -1.66 2.03 0.66
N ILE A 145 -2.52 2.24 1.66
CA ILE A 145 -3.72 1.40 1.87
C ILE A 145 -4.70 1.58 0.71
N ASP A 146 -4.89 2.80 0.23
CA ASP A 146 -5.78 3.07 -0.90
C ASP A 146 -5.30 2.38 -2.17
N ILE A 147 -4.01 2.46 -2.47
CA ILE A 147 -3.38 1.80 -3.60
C ILE A 147 -3.48 0.27 -3.47
N LEU A 148 -3.05 -0.29 -2.34
CA LEU A 148 -3.08 -1.72 -2.11
C LEU A 148 -4.49 -2.28 -2.21
N TRP A 149 -5.49 -1.59 -1.63
CA TRP A 149 -6.89 -1.99 -1.68
C TRP A 149 -7.39 -2.06 -3.13
N LYS A 150 -7.16 -0.99 -3.93
CA LYS A 150 -7.56 -0.92 -5.34
C LYS A 150 -6.84 -1.95 -6.20
N LYS A 151 -5.52 -2.11 -6.01
CA LYS A 151 -4.73 -3.11 -6.74
C LYS A 151 -5.14 -4.54 -6.42
N MET A 152 -5.40 -4.86 -5.16
CA MET A 152 -5.91 -6.17 -4.77
C MET A 152 -7.29 -6.45 -5.38
N LEU A 153 -8.17 -5.44 -5.44
CA LEU A 153 -9.46 -5.55 -6.12
C LEU A 153 -9.27 -5.81 -7.61
N PHE A 154 -8.33 -5.11 -8.25
CA PHE A 154 -8.03 -5.25 -9.67
C PHE A 154 -7.59 -6.68 -10.05
N TYR A 155 -6.74 -7.29 -9.21
CA TYR A 155 -6.25 -8.66 -9.39
C TYR A 155 -7.13 -9.74 -8.75
N ASN A 156 -8.32 -9.38 -8.23
CA ASN A 156 -9.20 -10.31 -7.52
C ASN A 156 -8.47 -11.07 -6.40
N ILE A 157 -7.67 -10.32 -5.62
CA ILE A 157 -6.96 -10.82 -4.44
C ILE A 157 -7.83 -10.58 -3.19
N PRO A 158 -7.92 -11.52 -2.24
CA PRO A 158 -8.61 -11.30 -0.98
C PRO A 158 -8.08 -10.06 -0.26
N ILE A 159 -8.98 -9.14 0.12
CA ILE A 159 -8.61 -7.90 0.80
C ILE A 159 -8.66 -8.13 2.32
N PRO A 160 -7.52 -8.09 3.02
CA PRO A 160 -7.48 -8.19 4.48
C PRO A 160 -8.27 -7.08 5.17
N LYS A 161 -8.88 -7.38 6.33
CA LYS A 161 -9.70 -6.43 7.08
C LYS A 161 -8.95 -5.14 7.42
N GLN A 162 -7.66 -5.24 7.69
CA GLN A 162 -6.82 -4.08 8.04
C GLN A 162 -6.74 -3.06 6.89
N LEU A 163 -6.82 -3.49 5.63
CA LEU A 163 -6.83 -2.60 4.47
C LEU A 163 -8.21 -2.04 4.17
N ASN A 164 -9.27 -2.56 4.80
CA ASN A 164 -10.64 -2.16 4.51
C ASN A 164 -11.10 -0.99 5.39
N THR A 165 -10.34 0.09 5.41
CA THR A 165 -10.60 1.28 6.24
C THR A 165 -11.87 2.03 5.85
N ARG A 166 -12.43 1.78 4.66
CA ARG A 166 -13.59 2.49 4.11
C ARG A 166 -14.94 1.99 4.61
N ILE A 167 -15.02 0.73 5.03
CA ILE A 167 -16.28 0.06 5.37
C ILE A 167 -16.43 -0.15 6.87
N VAL A 168 -15.34 -0.05 7.62
CA VAL A 168 -15.33 -0.22 9.08
C VAL A 168 -15.49 1.11 9.80
N LYS A 169 -16.01 1.07 11.02
CA LYS A 169 -16.12 2.27 11.84
C LYS A 169 -14.72 2.77 12.24
N PRO A 170 -14.53 4.11 12.40
CA PRO A 170 -13.20 4.68 12.68
C PRO A 170 -12.47 4.04 13.87
N TRP A 171 -13.20 3.59 14.90
CA TRP A 171 -12.61 2.94 16.09
C TRP A 171 -12.29 1.46 15.90
N GLU A 172 -12.72 0.86 14.79
CA GLU A 172 -12.39 -0.53 14.41
C GLU A 172 -11.19 -0.60 13.48
N VAL A 173 -10.75 0.57 12.99
CA VAL A 173 -9.60 0.69 12.08
C VAL A 173 -8.31 0.39 12.85
N LYS A 174 -7.64 -0.68 12.48
CA LYS A 174 -6.35 -1.06 13.05
C LYS A 174 -5.19 -0.47 12.24
N VAL A 175 -5.19 0.86 12.09
CA VAL A 175 -4.16 1.60 11.37
C VAL A 175 -3.67 2.77 12.20
N ILE A 176 -2.37 2.91 12.29
CA ILE A 176 -1.67 4.04 12.92
C ILE A 176 -0.99 4.82 11.80
N ASP A 177 -1.61 5.91 11.36
CA ASP A 177 -0.99 6.83 10.42
C ASP A 177 -0.14 7.85 11.18
N ILE A 178 1.17 7.76 11.00
CA ILE A 178 2.13 8.58 11.73
C ILE A 178 2.00 10.05 11.32
N MET A 179 1.69 10.35 10.05
CA MET A 179 1.48 11.72 9.59
C MET A 179 0.32 12.38 10.35
N LEU A 180 -0.82 11.69 10.46
CA LEU A 180 -1.98 12.21 11.18
C LEU A 180 -1.70 12.38 12.68
N LYS A 181 -0.94 11.45 13.28
CA LYS A 181 -0.51 11.58 14.68
C LYS A 181 0.44 12.74 14.88
N TRP A 182 1.36 12.97 13.95
CA TRP A 182 2.34 14.06 14.01
C TRP A 182 1.69 15.43 13.82
N GLN A 183 0.73 15.54 12.92
CA GLN A 183 0.01 16.80 12.67
C GLN A 183 -0.86 17.23 13.85
N GLY A 184 -1.21 16.28 14.74
CA GLY A 184 -2.14 16.51 15.83
C GLY A 184 -3.56 16.77 15.34
N THR A 185 -4.51 16.83 16.27
CA THR A 185 -5.88 17.27 15.99
C THR A 185 -5.88 18.79 15.88
N ARG A 186 -5.59 19.32 14.70
CA ARG A 186 -5.98 20.71 14.41
C ARG A 186 -7.48 20.70 14.17
N TYR A 187 -8.25 20.97 15.20
CA TYR A 187 -9.62 21.43 15.04
C TYR A 187 -9.55 22.79 14.33
N SER A 188 -9.89 22.82 13.05
CA SER A 188 -10.17 24.04 12.31
C SER A 188 -11.66 24.32 12.40
#